data_eb25a83e2df5b67723efa0ac94530ca1
#
_entry.id   eb25a83e2df5b67723efa0ac94530ca1
#
_cell.length_a   1.000
_cell.length_b   1.000
_cell.length_c   1.000
_cell.angle_alpha   90.00
_cell.angle_beta   90.00
_cell.angle_gamma   90.00
#
_symmetry.space_group_name_H-M   'P 1'
#
loop_
_entity.id
_entity.type
_entity.pdbx_description
1 polymer ?
#
loop_
_entity_poly.entity_id
_entity_poly.type
_entity_poly.pdbx_seq_one_letter_code
_entity_poly.pdbx_strand_id
1 'polypeptide(L)'
;MSIETRSNVLLDCTAARISQGLQARGETKVTQKNSTVWILDDDRSIRWVLEKSLDKSGLATESFDNGDDLLHRLEQVQPDAIISDIRMPGISGLELLSTVNARFPELPVIIMTAHSDLDSAVSSYSRGAFEYLPKPFDIDEAVAMTLRALEHSREKQSAREPEVTEKPQEIIGEAPAMQEVFRAIGRLSQSNISVLINGESGTGKELVAHALHQHSPRSGNTFVPLNVAAIPKELIESELFGHEKGAFTGATTQRTGRFEQANGGTLFLDEIGDMPAETQTRLLRVLSDGEFYRVGGTTSIKVDVRIIAATHQNLESLVEQHLFREDLFHRLNVIRIHIPKLSDRREDIPKLAHYFLGVAAKELGTEAKILRPETEEHLKGLSWPGNVRQLENFCRWITVMASTREVYINDLPPEFAAQTAEDSPADEWTDALQNWADRQLSLGNKGILNNATPMFERTMIDIALKHTAGRKRDAADLLGWGRNTLTRKLKEFAQITEN
;
A
#
# COMPACT_ATOMS: atom_id res chain seq x y z
N MET A 1 -30.05 -65.62 20.73
CA MET A 1 -28.63 -65.16 20.72
C MET A 1 -28.59 -63.75 20.21
N SER A 2 -28.17 -62.88 21.06
CA SER A 2 -28.52 -61.49 21.26
C SER A 2 -27.89 -60.51 20.27
N ILE A 3 -28.61 -59.42 20.06
CA ILE A 3 -28.30 -58.27 19.22
C ILE A 3 -27.02 -57.53 19.65
N GLU A 4 -26.50 -57.83 20.83
CA GLU A 4 -25.26 -57.19 21.42
C GLU A 4 -23.93 -57.61 20.76
N THR A 5 -23.87 -58.77 20.09
CA THR A 5 -22.62 -59.25 19.46
C THR A 5 -22.32 -58.64 18.10
N ARG A 6 -23.28 -57.95 17.47
CA ARG A 6 -23.07 -57.27 16.19
C ARG A 6 -22.61 -55.79 16.31
N SER A 7 -22.84 -55.15 17.46
CA SER A 7 -22.41 -53.75 17.70
C SER A 7 -20.92 -53.64 18.01
N ASN A 8 -20.33 -54.60 18.68
CA ASN A 8 -18.89 -54.53 19.03
C ASN A 8 -17.94 -54.81 17.86
N VAL A 9 -18.40 -55.58 16.84
CA VAL A 9 -17.55 -55.85 15.66
C VAL A 9 -17.54 -54.65 14.69
N LEU A 10 -18.57 -53.80 14.69
CA LEU A 10 -18.62 -52.59 13.89
C LEU A 10 -17.82 -51.43 14.53
N LEU A 11 -17.71 -51.38 15.85
CA LEU A 11 -16.90 -50.38 16.56
C LEU A 11 -15.41 -50.65 16.43
N ASP A 12 -14.96 -51.89 16.44
CA ASP A 12 -13.56 -52.24 16.25
C ASP A 12 -13.08 -52.02 14.81
N CYS A 13 -13.93 -52.22 13.81
CA CYS A 13 -13.58 -51.92 12.41
C CYS A 13 -13.50 -50.41 12.13
N THR A 14 -14.23 -49.56 12.85
CA THR A 14 -14.17 -48.10 12.71
C THR A 14 -12.97 -47.50 13.44
N ALA A 15 -12.61 -48.03 14.60
CA ALA A 15 -11.43 -47.62 15.33
C ALA A 15 -10.13 -48.00 14.60
N ALA A 16 -10.07 -49.17 13.98
CA ALA A 16 -8.91 -49.59 13.19
C ALA A 16 -8.73 -48.78 11.90
N ARG A 17 -9.82 -48.31 11.27
CA ARG A 17 -9.75 -47.42 10.10
C ARG A 17 -9.37 -45.98 10.48
N ILE A 18 -9.77 -45.49 11.65
CA ILE A 18 -9.37 -44.14 12.12
C ILE A 18 -7.90 -44.12 12.55
N SER A 19 -7.38 -45.17 13.18
CA SER A 19 -5.97 -45.26 13.53
C SER A 19 -5.05 -45.45 12.32
N GLN A 20 -5.48 -46.16 11.26
CA GLN A 20 -4.72 -46.24 10.00
C GLN A 20 -4.79 -44.94 9.19
N GLY A 21 -5.88 -44.18 9.26
CA GLY A 21 -6.00 -42.86 8.62
C GLY A 21 -5.20 -41.76 9.32
N LEU A 22 -4.94 -41.88 10.61
CA LEU A 22 -4.11 -40.93 11.37
C LEU A 22 -2.61 -41.26 11.27
N GLN A 23 -2.23 -42.52 11.07
CA GLN A 23 -0.83 -42.88 10.78
C GLN A 23 -0.40 -42.62 9.35
N ALA A 24 -1.33 -42.46 8.39
CA ALA A 24 -1.03 -42.05 7.01
C ALA A 24 -0.93 -40.52 6.85
N ARG A 25 -1.15 -39.73 7.88
CA ARG A 25 -0.85 -38.28 7.94
C ARG A 25 0.38 -37.97 8.82
N GLY A 26 1.13 -38.99 9.15
CA GLY A 26 2.44 -38.88 9.75
C GLY A 26 3.47 -38.62 8.67
N GLU A 27 4.07 -37.46 8.78
CA GLU A 27 5.43 -37.16 8.29
C GLU A 27 5.72 -37.60 6.84
N THR A 28 5.25 -36.80 5.88
CA THR A 28 6.10 -36.56 4.73
C THR A 28 7.34 -35.85 5.28
N LYS A 29 8.31 -36.59 5.82
CA LYS A 29 9.69 -36.22 5.80
C LYS A 29 10.04 -36.12 4.30
N VAL A 30 9.78 -34.91 3.73
CA VAL A 30 10.55 -34.45 2.59
C VAL A 30 11.98 -34.61 3.05
N THR A 31 12.71 -35.53 2.47
CA THR A 31 14.17 -35.59 2.52
C THR A 31 14.63 -34.21 2.07
N GLN A 32 14.84 -33.30 3.01
CA GLN A 32 15.49 -32.02 2.76
C GLN A 32 16.87 -32.38 2.29
N LYS A 33 17.07 -32.38 0.96
CA LYS A 33 18.35 -32.14 0.37
C LYS A 33 18.79 -30.85 1.05
N ASN A 34 19.91 -30.87 1.79
CA ASN A 34 20.41 -29.67 2.47
C ASN A 34 20.57 -28.58 1.42
N SER A 35 19.59 -27.69 1.35
CA SER A 35 19.65 -26.58 0.40
C SER A 35 20.78 -25.66 0.80
N THR A 36 21.61 -25.28 -0.15
CA THR A 36 22.80 -24.45 0.09
C THR A 36 22.50 -23.01 -0.36
N VAL A 37 22.63 -22.07 0.57
CA VAL A 37 22.46 -20.64 0.33
C VAL A 37 23.80 -19.94 0.42
N TRP A 38 24.14 -19.15 -0.59
CA TRP A 38 25.35 -18.34 -0.55
C TRP A 38 25.04 -16.91 -0.13
N ILE A 39 25.91 -16.37 0.74
CA ILE A 39 25.79 -15.04 1.31
C ILE A 39 26.99 -14.23 0.86
N LEU A 40 26.75 -13.10 0.22
CA LEU A 40 27.75 -12.16 -0.24
C LEU A 40 27.54 -10.79 0.37
N ASP A 41 28.45 -10.34 1.19
CA ASP A 41 28.45 -9.03 1.85
C ASP A 41 29.88 -8.73 2.32
N ASP A 42 30.37 -7.51 2.24
CA ASP A 42 31.68 -7.14 2.73
C ASP A 42 31.72 -7.01 4.27
N ASP A 43 30.56 -6.77 4.91
CA ASP A 43 30.43 -6.72 6.38
C ASP A 43 30.35 -8.13 6.98
N ARG A 44 31.40 -8.48 7.73
CA ARG A 44 31.51 -9.75 8.43
C ARG A 44 30.37 -9.99 9.44
N SER A 45 29.86 -8.91 10.05
CA SER A 45 28.79 -9.02 11.06
C SER A 45 27.48 -9.43 10.42
N ILE A 46 27.15 -8.87 9.27
CA ILE A 46 25.95 -9.22 8.49
C ILE A 46 26.04 -10.66 8.02
N ARG A 47 27.17 -11.08 7.43
CA ARG A 47 27.38 -12.48 7.04
C ARG A 47 27.15 -13.43 8.19
N TRP A 48 27.78 -13.16 9.35
CA TRP A 48 27.64 -14.00 10.53
C TRP A 48 26.19 -14.11 11.06
N VAL A 49 25.47 -13.01 11.08
CA VAL A 49 24.05 -12.99 11.52
C VAL A 49 23.18 -13.83 10.56
N LEU A 50 23.33 -13.65 9.24
CA LEU A 50 22.59 -14.43 8.24
C LEU A 50 22.95 -15.91 8.29
N GLU A 51 24.23 -16.27 8.36
CA GLU A 51 24.68 -17.66 8.52
C GLU A 51 24.00 -18.33 9.70
N LYS A 52 24.06 -17.69 10.89
CA LYS A 52 23.49 -18.25 12.12
C LYS A 52 21.98 -18.41 12.07
N SER A 53 21.29 -17.53 11.37
CA SER A 53 19.84 -17.55 11.28
C SER A 53 19.36 -18.60 10.25
N LEU A 54 20.03 -18.71 9.13
CA LEU A 54 19.76 -19.72 8.11
C LEU A 54 20.12 -21.13 8.60
N ASP A 55 21.25 -21.29 9.29
CA ASP A 55 21.64 -22.56 9.94
C ASP A 55 20.57 -23.06 10.93
N LYS A 56 20.01 -22.15 11.76
CA LYS A 56 18.89 -22.48 12.67
C LYS A 56 17.65 -22.97 11.93
N SER A 57 17.46 -22.51 10.71
CA SER A 57 16.34 -22.91 9.83
C SER A 57 16.65 -24.18 9.03
N GLY A 58 17.80 -24.82 9.26
CA GLY A 58 18.20 -26.09 8.63
C GLY A 58 18.77 -25.93 7.22
N LEU A 59 19.22 -24.73 6.85
CA LEU A 59 19.84 -24.44 5.56
C LEU A 59 21.36 -24.45 5.68
N ALA A 60 22.06 -25.06 4.71
CA ALA A 60 23.54 -24.99 4.64
C ALA A 60 23.91 -23.62 4.04
N THR A 61 24.92 -22.97 4.61
CA THR A 61 25.38 -21.66 4.15
C THR A 61 26.85 -21.66 3.78
N GLU A 62 27.22 -20.89 2.74
CA GLU A 62 28.61 -20.57 2.37
C GLU A 62 28.66 -19.03 2.18
N SER A 63 29.66 -18.35 2.76
CA SER A 63 29.73 -16.88 2.71
C SER A 63 30.98 -16.38 2.02
N PHE A 64 30.84 -15.24 1.36
CA PHE A 64 31.87 -14.57 0.56
C PHE A 64 31.93 -13.10 0.96
N ASP A 65 33.12 -12.52 0.92
CA ASP A 65 33.34 -11.09 1.18
C ASP A 65 33.59 -10.27 -0.09
N ASN A 66 33.69 -10.93 -1.22
CA ASN A 66 33.85 -10.30 -2.54
C ASN A 66 33.14 -11.11 -3.64
N GLY A 67 32.74 -10.43 -4.72
CA GLY A 67 31.96 -11.02 -5.81
C GLY A 67 32.80 -11.93 -6.72
N ASP A 68 34.10 -11.67 -6.85
CA ASP A 68 34.97 -12.45 -7.74
C ASP A 68 35.15 -13.90 -7.24
N ASP A 69 35.35 -14.06 -5.93
CA ASP A 69 35.45 -15.38 -5.29
C ASP A 69 34.15 -16.17 -5.41
N LEU A 70 33.01 -15.49 -5.25
CA LEU A 70 31.71 -16.12 -5.45
C LEU A 70 31.52 -16.56 -6.89
N LEU A 71 31.84 -15.73 -7.88
CA LEU A 71 31.73 -16.07 -9.29
C LEU A 71 32.67 -17.26 -9.66
N HIS A 72 33.88 -17.27 -9.13
CA HIS A 72 34.82 -18.38 -9.35
C HIS A 72 34.30 -19.67 -8.72
N ARG A 73 33.73 -19.57 -7.52
CA ARG A 73 33.10 -20.72 -6.84
C ARG A 73 31.88 -21.24 -7.60
N LEU A 74 31.10 -20.33 -8.20
CA LEU A 74 29.89 -20.65 -8.97
C LEU A 74 30.18 -21.47 -10.24
N GLU A 75 31.42 -21.40 -10.79
CA GLU A 75 31.85 -22.24 -11.90
C GLU A 75 32.05 -23.72 -11.49
N GLN A 76 32.22 -23.99 -10.21
CA GLN A 76 32.48 -25.32 -9.68
C GLN A 76 31.25 -25.96 -9.04
N VAL A 77 30.48 -25.19 -8.30
CA VAL A 77 29.29 -25.61 -7.53
C VAL A 77 28.21 -24.56 -7.65
N GLN A 78 26.97 -24.98 -7.81
CA GLN A 78 25.82 -24.09 -7.88
C GLN A 78 25.02 -24.15 -6.55
N PRO A 79 24.78 -23.01 -5.86
CA PRO A 79 23.86 -22.96 -4.72
C PRO A 79 22.41 -23.02 -5.16
N ASP A 80 21.51 -23.19 -4.21
CA ASP A 80 20.05 -23.13 -4.45
C ASP A 80 19.50 -21.71 -4.39
N ALA A 81 20.21 -20.76 -3.74
CA ALA A 81 19.90 -19.32 -3.71
C ALA A 81 21.15 -18.50 -3.36
N ILE A 82 21.15 -17.21 -3.74
CA ILE A 82 22.20 -16.24 -3.37
C ILE A 82 21.53 -15.05 -2.67
N ILE A 83 22.15 -14.58 -1.58
CA ILE A 83 21.82 -13.30 -0.92
C ILE A 83 23.05 -12.41 -1.11
N SER A 84 22.90 -11.26 -1.78
CA SER A 84 24.03 -10.39 -2.14
C SER A 84 23.78 -8.93 -1.74
N ASP A 85 24.77 -8.28 -1.13
CA ASP A 85 24.78 -6.83 -1.01
C ASP A 85 24.98 -6.16 -2.37
N ILE A 86 24.44 -4.94 -2.54
CA ILE A 86 24.66 -4.13 -3.75
C ILE A 86 26.05 -3.50 -3.74
N ARG A 87 26.48 -2.93 -2.61
CA ARG A 87 27.66 -2.09 -2.52
C ARG A 87 28.80 -2.81 -1.84
N MET A 88 29.70 -3.32 -2.63
CA MET A 88 30.90 -4.03 -2.16
C MET A 88 32.13 -3.54 -2.93
N PRO A 89 33.33 -3.69 -2.35
CA PRO A 89 34.58 -3.50 -3.09
C PRO A 89 34.70 -4.48 -4.26
N GLY A 90 35.12 -4.01 -5.44
CA GLY A 90 35.23 -4.81 -6.65
C GLY A 90 33.92 -4.83 -7.46
N ILE A 91 33.40 -6.01 -7.77
CA ILE A 91 32.15 -6.17 -8.53
C ILE A 91 30.96 -5.80 -7.65
N SER A 92 30.09 -4.93 -8.15
CA SER A 92 28.85 -4.57 -7.45
C SER A 92 27.85 -5.74 -7.47
N GLY A 93 26.97 -5.83 -6.45
CA GLY A 93 25.93 -6.87 -6.40
C GLY A 93 24.98 -6.86 -7.58
N LEU A 94 24.74 -5.69 -8.21
CA LEU A 94 23.94 -5.59 -9.44
C LEU A 94 24.66 -6.10 -10.69
N GLU A 95 26.00 -5.95 -10.77
CA GLU A 95 26.79 -6.53 -11.85
C GLU A 95 26.91 -8.05 -11.68
N LEU A 96 27.10 -8.52 -10.44
CA LEU A 96 27.05 -9.92 -10.07
C LEU A 96 25.70 -10.52 -10.46
N LEU A 97 24.59 -9.91 -10.09
CA LEU A 97 23.23 -10.33 -10.44
C LEU A 97 23.07 -10.48 -11.95
N SER A 98 23.52 -9.50 -12.73
CA SER A 98 23.46 -9.55 -14.20
C SER A 98 24.29 -10.71 -14.76
N THR A 99 25.46 -10.98 -14.17
CA THR A 99 26.34 -12.09 -14.57
C THR A 99 25.73 -13.44 -14.20
N VAL A 100 25.15 -13.55 -12.98
CA VAL A 100 24.49 -14.77 -12.51
C VAL A 100 23.27 -15.08 -13.38
N ASN A 101 22.42 -14.11 -13.64
CA ASN A 101 21.23 -14.31 -14.46
C ASN A 101 21.54 -14.69 -15.92
N ALA A 102 22.61 -14.11 -16.49
CA ALA A 102 23.04 -14.49 -17.85
C ALA A 102 23.54 -15.96 -17.96
N ARG A 103 24.12 -16.48 -16.89
CA ARG A 103 24.69 -17.84 -16.87
C ARG A 103 23.79 -18.89 -16.22
N PHE A 104 23.04 -18.48 -15.21
CA PHE A 104 22.20 -19.32 -14.35
C PHE A 104 20.83 -18.67 -14.11
N PRO A 105 19.98 -18.55 -15.13
CA PRO A 105 18.70 -17.80 -15.05
C PRO A 105 17.70 -18.36 -14.03
N GLU A 106 17.87 -19.62 -13.62
CA GLU A 106 17.01 -20.30 -12.63
C GLU A 106 17.48 -20.10 -11.19
N LEU A 107 18.65 -19.49 -10.97
CA LEU A 107 19.23 -19.30 -9.65
C LEU A 107 18.70 -18.02 -9.02
N PRO A 108 17.84 -18.11 -7.98
CA PRO A 108 17.27 -16.93 -7.37
C PRO A 108 18.33 -16.14 -6.59
N VAL A 109 18.35 -14.83 -6.83
CA VAL A 109 19.24 -13.89 -6.14
C VAL A 109 18.41 -12.89 -5.36
N ILE A 110 18.62 -12.81 -4.05
CA ILE A 110 18.05 -11.79 -3.16
C ILE A 110 19.09 -10.69 -3.04
N ILE A 111 18.68 -9.45 -3.32
CA ILE A 111 19.58 -8.29 -3.25
C ILE A 111 19.35 -7.52 -1.94
N MET A 112 20.42 -7.34 -1.16
CA MET A 112 20.43 -6.49 0.02
C MET A 112 20.94 -5.09 -0.32
N THR A 113 20.39 -4.04 0.28
CA THR A 113 20.85 -2.66 0.06
C THR A 113 20.68 -1.78 1.29
N ALA A 114 21.66 -0.88 1.48
CA ALA A 114 21.59 0.18 2.48
C ALA A 114 20.72 1.37 2.05
N HIS A 115 20.28 1.42 0.78
CA HIS A 115 19.43 2.48 0.24
C HIS A 115 18.05 1.92 -0.04
N SER A 116 17.09 2.41 0.71
CA SER A 116 15.68 2.07 0.62
C SER A 116 14.94 2.96 -0.40
N ASP A 117 15.61 3.34 -1.50
CA ASP A 117 15.01 4.12 -2.57
C ASP A 117 14.37 3.24 -3.66
N LEU A 118 13.43 3.82 -4.39
CA LEU A 118 12.71 3.14 -5.47
C LEU A 118 13.64 2.68 -6.58
N ASP A 119 14.65 3.48 -6.94
CA ASP A 119 15.57 3.16 -8.04
C ASP A 119 16.37 1.90 -7.75
N SER A 120 16.84 1.72 -6.50
CA SER A 120 17.54 0.49 -6.08
C SER A 120 16.64 -0.74 -6.13
N ALA A 121 15.40 -0.63 -5.67
CA ALA A 121 14.42 -1.72 -5.73
C ALA A 121 14.11 -2.10 -7.19
N VAL A 122 13.76 -1.11 -8.01
CA VAL A 122 13.43 -1.34 -9.43
C VAL A 122 14.64 -1.86 -10.22
N SER A 123 15.84 -1.30 -9.98
CA SER A 123 17.05 -1.77 -10.64
C SER A 123 17.38 -3.22 -10.31
N SER A 124 17.09 -3.66 -9.07
CA SER A 124 17.25 -5.04 -8.64
C SER A 124 16.28 -5.97 -9.38
N TYR A 125 14.98 -5.64 -9.38
CA TYR A 125 13.98 -6.46 -10.06
C TYR A 125 14.13 -6.45 -11.59
N SER A 126 14.45 -5.32 -12.20
CA SER A 126 14.64 -5.21 -13.65
C SER A 126 15.86 -5.98 -14.14
N ARG A 127 16.85 -6.22 -13.29
CA ARG A 127 18.01 -7.10 -13.56
C ARG A 127 17.77 -8.54 -13.17
N GLY A 128 16.52 -8.89 -12.77
CA GLY A 128 16.11 -10.26 -12.49
C GLY A 128 16.39 -10.72 -11.06
N ALA A 129 16.48 -9.82 -10.08
CA ALA A 129 16.50 -10.23 -8.69
C ALA A 129 15.20 -10.96 -8.34
N PHE A 130 15.31 -12.04 -7.57
CA PHE A 130 14.15 -12.74 -7.05
C PHE A 130 13.38 -11.87 -6.05
N GLU A 131 14.13 -11.23 -5.14
CA GLU A 131 13.55 -10.37 -4.10
C GLU A 131 14.58 -9.31 -3.69
N TYR A 132 14.09 -8.29 -2.99
CA TYR A 132 14.83 -7.13 -2.51
C TYR A 132 14.68 -7.02 -1.00
N LEU A 133 15.81 -6.87 -0.26
CA LEU A 133 15.87 -6.80 1.20
C LEU A 133 16.57 -5.50 1.64
N PRO A 134 15.82 -4.47 2.09
CA PRO A 134 16.42 -3.23 2.55
C PRO A 134 17.11 -3.41 3.91
N LYS A 135 18.29 -2.81 4.09
CA LYS A 135 19.02 -2.73 5.38
C LYS A 135 18.59 -1.44 6.13
N PRO A 136 18.30 -1.48 7.43
CA PRO A 136 18.28 -2.66 8.32
C PRO A 136 17.06 -3.55 8.09
N PHE A 137 17.23 -4.86 8.16
CA PHE A 137 16.17 -5.85 7.97
C PHE A 137 15.92 -6.69 9.23
N ASP A 138 14.72 -7.23 9.32
CA ASP A 138 14.38 -8.25 10.31
C ASP A 138 14.96 -9.61 9.88
N ILE A 139 15.53 -10.33 10.83
CA ILE A 139 16.14 -11.64 10.57
C ILE A 139 15.10 -12.66 10.10
N ASP A 140 13.91 -12.66 10.71
CA ASP A 140 12.83 -13.57 10.35
C ASP A 140 12.31 -13.26 8.93
N GLU A 141 12.31 -11.99 8.51
CA GLU A 141 11.99 -11.59 7.14
C GLU A 141 13.03 -12.11 6.15
N ALA A 142 14.31 -11.98 6.44
CA ALA A 142 15.40 -12.50 5.59
C ALA A 142 15.30 -14.03 5.42
N VAL A 143 15.03 -14.76 6.50
CA VAL A 143 14.83 -16.22 6.46
C VAL A 143 13.58 -16.58 5.64
N ALA A 144 12.46 -15.90 5.84
CA ALA A 144 11.22 -16.14 5.11
C ALA A 144 11.39 -15.89 3.59
N MET A 145 12.10 -14.81 3.21
CA MET A 145 12.43 -14.53 1.81
C MET A 145 13.32 -15.62 1.20
N THR A 146 14.32 -16.07 1.95
CA THR A 146 15.23 -17.15 1.48
C THR A 146 14.48 -18.45 1.25
N LEU A 147 13.58 -18.83 2.15
CA LEU A 147 12.75 -20.03 1.98
C LEU A 147 11.84 -19.93 0.74
N ARG A 148 11.23 -18.78 0.49
CA ARG A 148 10.45 -18.53 -0.74
C ARG A 148 11.31 -18.61 -2.01
N ALA A 149 12.53 -18.09 -1.96
CA ALA A 149 13.48 -18.20 -3.09
C ALA A 149 13.80 -19.65 -3.41
N LEU A 150 14.02 -20.48 -2.39
CA LEU A 150 14.30 -21.90 -2.53
C LEU A 150 13.09 -22.70 -3.07
N GLU A 151 11.87 -22.35 -2.67
CA GLU A 151 10.65 -22.95 -3.23
C GLU A 151 10.50 -22.58 -4.72
N HIS A 152 10.70 -21.33 -5.07
CA HIS A 152 10.59 -20.82 -6.42
C HIS A 152 11.65 -21.42 -7.37
N SER A 153 12.90 -21.62 -6.91
CA SER A 153 13.95 -22.30 -7.67
C SER A 153 13.55 -23.74 -8.05
N ARG A 154 12.75 -24.40 -7.22
CA ARG A 154 12.24 -25.74 -7.48
C ARG A 154 11.10 -25.77 -8.51
N GLU A 155 10.31 -24.69 -8.62
CA GLU A 155 9.16 -24.62 -9.51
C GLU A 155 9.50 -24.12 -10.93
N LYS A 156 10.57 -23.34 -11.08
CA LYS A 156 10.85 -22.54 -12.29
C LYS A 156 11.81 -23.09 -13.32
N GLN A 157 12.07 -24.39 -13.37
CA GLN A 157 12.87 -24.92 -14.48
C GLN A 157 12.27 -24.70 -15.89
N SER A 158 11.32 -23.78 -16.03
CA SER A 158 10.74 -23.44 -17.33
C SER A 158 10.09 -22.05 -17.43
N ALA A 159 10.80 -20.96 -17.76
CA ALA A 159 10.41 -19.82 -18.63
C ALA A 159 11.21 -18.51 -18.40
N ARG A 160 11.47 -17.75 -19.44
CA ARG A 160 12.28 -16.51 -19.60
C ARG A 160 11.41 -15.29 -19.98
N GLU A 161 11.82 -14.06 -19.88
CA GLU A 161 12.63 -12.84 -19.70
C GLU A 161 12.19 -11.66 -20.62
N PRO A 162 12.80 -10.44 -20.74
CA PRO A 162 13.45 -9.41 -19.92
C PRO A 162 13.14 -7.90 -20.22
N GLU A 163 13.77 -6.95 -19.65
CA GLU A 163 14.71 -5.79 -19.71
C GLU A 163 14.16 -4.36 -19.82
N VAL A 164 14.67 -3.41 -19.25
CA VAL A 164 15.30 -2.25 -18.60
C VAL A 164 15.20 -0.85 -19.29
N THR A 165 15.10 0.24 -18.51
CA THR A 165 15.71 1.58 -18.46
C THR A 165 14.73 2.79 -18.41
N GLU A 166 14.94 3.76 -17.66
CA GLU A 166 15.64 4.94 -17.23
C GLU A 166 14.78 5.96 -16.42
N LYS A 167 15.39 6.89 -15.68
CA LYS A 167 15.03 7.59 -14.44
C LYS A 167 13.89 8.63 -14.45
N PRO A 168 13.15 8.70 -13.33
CA PRO A 168 12.21 9.75 -12.96
C PRO A 168 12.32 10.30 -11.54
N GLN A 169 11.41 11.22 -11.18
CA GLN A 169 11.25 11.82 -9.86
C GLN A 169 11.24 10.76 -8.75
N GLU A 170 12.18 10.85 -7.81
CA GLU A 170 12.32 9.89 -6.71
C GLU A 170 11.11 9.91 -5.78
N ILE A 171 10.51 8.74 -5.54
CA ILE A 171 9.58 8.55 -4.43
C ILE A 171 10.43 8.30 -3.18
N ILE A 172 10.36 9.22 -2.22
CA ILE A 172 11.10 9.14 -0.96
C ILE A 172 10.30 8.29 0.03
N GLY A 173 10.94 7.24 0.58
CA GLY A 173 10.35 6.41 1.63
C GLY A 173 11.29 5.30 2.08
N GLU A 174 11.59 5.25 3.38
CA GLU A 174 12.38 4.18 4.02
C GLU A 174 11.52 3.31 4.93
N ALA A 175 10.35 3.81 5.32
CA ALA A 175 9.42 3.09 6.18
C ALA A 175 9.05 1.73 5.56
N PRO A 176 8.94 0.65 6.38
CA PRO A 176 8.61 -0.70 5.91
C PRO A 176 7.36 -0.74 5.02
N ALA A 177 6.34 0.06 5.36
CA ALA A 177 5.10 0.15 4.58
C ALA A 177 5.34 0.73 3.16
N MET A 178 6.30 1.66 2.97
CA MET A 178 6.68 2.16 1.64
C MET A 178 7.53 1.16 0.87
N GLN A 179 8.33 0.35 1.55
CA GLN A 179 9.11 -0.71 0.91
C GLN A 179 8.21 -1.76 0.27
N GLU A 180 7.03 -2.05 0.83
CA GLU A 180 6.02 -2.91 0.18
C GLU A 180 5.50 -2.28 -1.13
N VAL A 181 5.28 -0.96 -1.16
CA VAL A 181 4.89 -0.23 -2.38
C VAL A 181 6.00 -0.35 -3.43
N PHE A 182 7.28 -0.16 -3.05
CA PHE A 182 8.42 -0.28 -3.96
C PHE A 182 8.57 -1.70 -4.51
N ARG A 183 8.41 -2.73 -3.67
CA ARG A 183 8.37 -4.13 -4.10
C ARG A 183 7.24 -4.38 -5.11
N ALA A 184 6.05 -3.84 -4.85
CA ALA A 184 4.93 -3.97 -5.78
C ALA A 184 5.21 -3.29 -7.13
N ILE A 185 5.78 -2.07 -7.13
CA ILE A 185 6.19 -1.37 -8.36
C ILE A 185 7.23 -2.21 -9.12
N GLY A 186 8.26 -2.71 -8.42
CA GLY A 186 9.31 -3.53 -9.01
C GLY A 186 8.77 -4.81 -9.68
N ARG A 187 7.89 -5.55 -8.99
CA ARG A 187 7.24 -6.76 -9.55
C ARG A 187 6.34 -6.47 -10.76
N LEU A 188 5.72 -5.29 -10.79
CA LEU A 188 4.83 -4.88 -11.86
C LEU A 188 5.53 -4.16 -13.02
N SER A 189 6.85 -3.94 -12.90
CA SER A 189 7.66 -3.23 -13.89
C SER A 189 7.60 -3.88 -15.28
N GLN A 190 7.51 -5.20 -15.37
CA GLN A 190 7.44 -5.96 -16.63
C GLN A 190 5.99 -6.31 -17.05
N SER A 191 4.98 -5.76 -16.38
CA SER A 191 3.58 -6.10 -16.59
C SER A 191 2.80 -4.97 -17.25
N ASN A 192 1.86 -5.34 -18.14
CA ASN A 192 0.85 -4.42 -18.69
C ASN A 192 -0.52 -4.52 -17.98
N ILE A 193 -0.58 -5.22 -16.84
CA ILE A 193 -1.81 -5.42 -16.07
C ILE A 193 -2.30 -4.09 -15.51
N SER A 194 -3.64 -3.94 -15.42
CA SER A 194 -4.28 -2.80 -14.76
C SER A 194 -3.97 -2.80 -13.27
N VAL A 195 -3.69 -1.63 -12.70
CA VAL A 195 -3.36 -1.45 -11.29
C VAL A 195 -4.31 -0.45 -10.67
N LEU A 196 -4.84 -0.79 -9.49
CA LEU A 196 -5.63 0.10 -8.67
C LEU A 196 -4.78 0.59 -7.48
N ILE A 197 -4.57 1.89 -7.39
CA ILE A 197 -3.81 2.54 -6.32
C ILE A 197 -4.80 3.12 -5.30
N ASN A 198 -4.77 2.61 -4.08
CA ASN A 198 -5.56 3.13 -2.96
C ASN A 198 -4.67 3.90 -1.99
N GLY A 199 -5.18 5.01 -1.48
CA GLY A 199 -4.49 5.82 -0.46
C GLY A 199 -5.19 7.14 -0.26
N GLU A 200 -5.04 7.72 0.93
CA GLU A 200 -5.62 9.02 1.26
C GLU A 200 -5.17 10.13 0.29
N SER A 201 -5.90 11.25 0.29
CA SER A 201 -5.49 12.42 -0.50
C SER A 201 -4.11 12.93 -0.03
N GLY A 202 -3.26 13.30 -0.98
CA GLY A 202 -1.94 13.82 -0.69
C GLY A 202 -0.87 12.79 -0.32
N THR A 203 -1.12 11.48 -0.44
CA THR A 203 -0.14 10.42 -0.14
C THR A 203 0.89 10.19 -1.25
N GLY A 204 0.65 10.70 -2.48
CA GLY A 204 1.55 10.56 -3.63
C GLY A 204 1.11 9.51 -4.65
N LYS A 205 -0.20 9.24 -4.80
CA LYS A 205 -0.76 8.27 -5.76
C LYS A 205 -0.28 8.50 -7.20
N GLU A 206 -0.19 9.76 -7.62
CA GLU A 206 0.28 10.13 -8.97
C GLU A 206 1.76 9.78 -9.20
N LEU A 207 2.62 9.98 -8.19
CA LEU A 207 4.04 9.60 -8.26
C LEU A 207 4.20 8.09 -8.43
N VAL A 208 3.41 7.29 -7.70
CA VAL A 208 3.40 5.83 -7.83
C VAL A 208 2.91 5.40 -9.21
N ALA A 209 1.87 6.05 -9.75
CA ALA A 209 1.38 5.77 -11.11
C ALA A 209 2.43 6.10 -12.17
N HIS A 210 3.12 7.22 -12.00
CA HIS A 210 4.21 7.63 -12.90
C HIS A 210 5.38 6.64 -12.84
N ALA A 211 5.78 6.21 -11.64
CA ALA A 211 6.81 5.19 -11.47
C ALA A 211 6.42 3.85 -12.12
N LEU A 212 5.18 3.38 -11.96
CA LEU A 212 4.65 2.18 -12.62
C LEU A 212 4.70 2.28 -14.15
N HIS A 213 4.50 3.47 -14.72
CA HIS A 213 4.64 3.70 -16.16
C HIS A 213 6.11 3.68 -16.59
N GLN A 214 6.95 4.46 -15.91
CA GLN A 214 8.36 4.66 -16.27
C GLN A 214 9.17 3.37 -16.20
N HIS A 215 8.82 2.47 -15.28
CA HIS A 215 9.47 1.17 -15.14
C HIS A 215 8.72 0.05 -15.89
N SER A 216 7.81 0.39 -16.82
CA SER A 216 7.06 -0.59 -17.62
C SER A 216 7.62 -0.74 -19.03
N PRO A 217 7.22 -1.79 -19.77
CA PRO A 217 7.57 -1.93 -21.19
C PRO A 217 7.07 -0.78 -22.06
N ARG A 218 6.18 0.07 -21.53
CA ARG A 218 5.59 1.24 -22.19
C ARG A 218 6.25 2.56 -21.81
N SER A 219 7.38 2.54 -21.11
CA SER A 219 8.07 3.74 -20.58
C SER A 219 8.44 4.76 -21.67
N GLY A 220 8.77 4.29 -22.87
CA GLY A 220 9.04 5.16 -24.03
C GLY A 220 7.80 5.76 -24.71
N ASN A 221 6.59 5.39 -24.26
CA ASN A 221 5.33 5.83 -24.84
C ASN A 221 4.65 6.89 -23.95
N THR A 222 3.50 7.40 -24.40
CA THR A 222 2.80 8.49 -23.73
C THR A 222 2.21 8.05 -22.39
N PHE A 223 2.46 8.83 -21.33
CA PHE A 223 1.72 8.81 -20.08
C PHE A 223 0.70 9.93 -20.06
N VAL A 224 -0.58 9.60 -19.96
CA VAL A 224 -1.69 10.58 -19.98
C VAL A 224 -2.37 10.57 -18.61
N PRO A 225 -2.07 11.54 -17.73
CA PRO A 225 -2.80 11.69 -16.47
C PRO A 225 -4.14 12.38 -16.68
N LEU A 226 -5.17 11.93 -15.97
CA LEU A 226 -6.48 12.54 -15.94
C LEU A 226 -7.06 12.45 -14.52
N ASN A 227 -7.30 13.60 -13.90
CA ASN A 227 -8.03 13.65 -12.63
C ASN A 227 -9.53 13.79 -12.93
N VAL A 228 -10.30 12.75 -12.59
CA VAL A 228 -11.74 12.68 -12.87
C VAL A 228 -12.52 13.69 -12.04
N ALA A 229 -12.13 13.93 -10.79
CA ALA A 229 -12.79 14.88 -9.91
C ALA A 229 -12.61 16.34 -10.33
N ALA A 230 -11.57 16.66 -11.10
CA ALA A 230 -11.29 18.03 -11.58
C ALA A 230 -12.13 18.43 -12.81
N ILE A 231 -12.88 17.50 -13.42
CA ILE A 231 -13.64 17.72 -14.66
C ILE A 231 -15.13 17.76 -14.34
N PRO A 232 -15.90 18.73 -14.86
CA PRO A 232 -17.35 18.71 -14.77
C PRO A 232 -17.92 17.38 -15.33
N LYS A 233 -18.89 16.78 -14.62
CA LYS A 233 -19.44 15.46 -14.95
C LYS A 233 -19.92 15.33 -16.39
N GLU A 234 -20.50 16.40 -16.94
CA GLU A 234 -21.02 16.47 -18.31
C GLU A 234 -19.90 16.45 -19.39
N LEU A 235 -18.66 16.79 -18.99
CA LEU A 235 -17.52 16.85 -19.91
C LEU A 235 -16.60 15.64 -19.83
N ILE A 236 -16.68 14.84 -18.75
CA ILE A 236 -15.78 13.69 -18.54
C ILE A 236 -15.81 12.73 -19.73
N GLU A 237 -17.00 12.45 -20.26
CA GLU A 237 -17.18 11.54 -21.38
C GLU A 237 -16.49 12.07 -22.66
N SER A 238 -16.66 13.37 -22.94
CA SER A 238 -16.02 14.03 -24.06
C SER A 238 -14.50 14.14 -23.91
N GLU A 239 -13.98 14.34 -22.70
CA GLU A 239 -12.54 14.36 -22.43
C GLU A 239 -11.93 12.97 -22.62
N LEU A 240 -12.56 11.92 -22.09
CA LEU A 240 -12.05 10.56 -22.18
C LEU A 240 -12.10 10.00 -23.59
N PHE A 241 -13.27 10.07 -24.24
CA PHE A 241 -13.55 9.38 -25.51
C PHE A 241 -13.51 10.29 -26.73
N GLY A 242 -13.40 11.62 -26.52
CA GLY A 242 -13.50 12.58 -27.61
C GLY A 242 -14.93 12.74 -28.13
N HIS A 243 -15.13 13.67 -29.05
CA HIS A 243 -16.43 13.92 -29.67
C HIS A 243 -16.33 14.22 -31.16
N GLU A 244 -17.37 13.89 -31.88
CA GLU A 244 -17.56 14.28 -33.29
C GLU A 244 -18.14 15.69 -33.34
N LYS A 245 -17.93 16.35 -34.49
CA LYS A 245 -18.54 17.67 -34.77
C LYS A 245 -20.07 17.57 -34.69
N GLY A 246 -20.69 18.43 -33.87
CA GLY A 246 -22.14 18.47 -33.69
C GLY A 246 -22.68 17.49 -32.64
N ALA A 247 -21.83 16.81 -31.89
CA ALA A 247 -22.25 15.85 -30.87
C ALA A 247 -23.08 16.45 -29.70
N PHE A 248 -22.84 17.74 -29.41
CA PHE A 248 -23.62 18.52 -28.40
C PHE A 248 -23.54 20.02 -28.75
N THR A 249 -24.35 20.83 -28.06
CA THR A 249 -24.34 22.29 -28.25
C THR A 249 -22.98 22.86 -27.84
N GLY A 250 -22.20 23.34 -28.83
CA GLY A 250 -20.82 23.82 -28.62
C GLY A 250 -19.74 22.93 -29.26
N ALA A 251 -20.05 21.73 -29.74
CA ALA A 251 -19.12 20.85 -30.45
C ALA A 251 -18.90 21.34 -31.90
N THR A 252 -18.18 22.45 -32.07
CA THR A 252 -17.92 23.06 -33.38
C THR A 252 -16.92 22.30 -34.23
N THR A 253 -16.01 21.57 -33.61
CA THR A 253 -14.94 20.75 -34.21
C THR A 253 -14.92 19.37 -33.61
N GLN A 254 -14.36 18.41 -34.34
CA GLN A 254 -14.02 17.09 -33.78
C GLN A 254 -12.85 17.23 -32.81
N ARG A 255 -12.87 16.47 -31.69
CA ARG A 255 -11.78 16.43 -30.70
C ARG A 255 -11.42 14.99 -30.35
N THR A 256 -10.12 14.69 -30.33
CA THR A 256 -9.57 13.40 -29.86
C THR A 256 -9.64 13.29 -28.34
N GLY A 257 -10.05 12.11 -27.85
CA GLY A 257 -10.13 11.81 -26.41
C GLY A 257 -8.80 11.35 -25.81
N ARG A 258 -8.78 11.23 -24.48
CA ARG A 258 -7.59 10.76 -23.72
C ARG A 258 -7.20 9.32 -24.08
N PHE A 259 -8.17 8.45 -24.37
CA PHE A 259 -7.89 7.10 -24.85
C PHE A 259 -7.12 7.06 -26.15
N GLU A 260 -7.47 7.92 -27.10
CA GLU A 260 -6.72 8.03 -28.36
C GLU A 260 -5.31 8.58 -28.13
N GLN A 261 -5.15 9.57 -27.25
CA GLN A 261 -3.86 10.15 -26.89
C GLN A 261 -2.93 9.16 -26.18
N ALA A 262 -3.51 8.26 -25.38
CA ALA A 262 -2.78 7.23 -24.62
C ALA A 262 -2.54 5.94 -25.41
N ASN A 263 -2.93 5.89 -26.70
CA ASN A 263 -2.80 4.66 -27.50
C ASN A 263 -1.35 4.19 -27.60
N GLY A 264 -1.10 2.92 -27.28
CA GLY A 264 0.24 2.32 -27.13
C GLY A 264 0.92 2.62 -25.79
N GLY A 265 0.38 3.58 -24.99
CA GLY A 265 0.94 4.07 -23.75
C GLY A 265 0.14 3.68 -22.51
N THR A 266 0.07 4.61 -21.54
CA THR A 266 -0.61 4.44 -20.25
C THR A 266 -1.56 5.60 -19.98
N LEU A 267 -2.79 5.31 -19.61
CA LEU A 267 -3.76 6.26 -19.10
C LEU A 267 -3.88 6.13 -17.60
N PHE A 268 -3.59 7.19 -16.88
CA PHE A 268 -3.75 7.27 -15.44
C PHE A 268 -5.05 8.00 -15.10
N LEU A 269 -5.95 7.32 -14.39
CA LEU A 269 -7.25 7.84 -13.97
C LEU A 269 -7.21 8.09 -12.45
N ASP A 270 -7.00 9.33 -12.06
CA ASP A 270 -7.06 9.72 -10.66
C ASP A 270 -8.49 10.00 -10.21
N GLU A 271 -8.80 9.67 -8.96
CA GLU A 271 -10.11 9.77 -8.33
C GLU A 271 -11.22 9.06 -9.13
N ILE A 272 -10.96 7.79 -9.49
CA ILE A 272 -11.88 6.96 -10.29
C ILE A 272 -13.26 6.77 -9.63
N GLY A 273 -13.34 6.87 -8.28
CA GLY A 273 -14.59 6.77 -7.52
C GLY A 273 -15.62 7.85 -7.85
N ASP A 274 -15.17 9.00 -8.38
CA ASP A 274 -16.04 10.12 -8.75
C ASP A 274 -16.59 10.02 -10.18
N MET A 275 -16.28 8.92 -10.91
CA MET A 275 -16.69 8.71 -12.29
C MET A 275 -18.21 8.51 -12.40
N PRO A 276 -18.92 9.25 -13.28
CA PRO A 276 -20.36 9.06 -13.53
C PRO A 276 -20.68 7.66 -14.06
N ALA A 277 -21.85 7.11 -13.71
CA ALA A 277 -22.28 5.76 -14.07
C ALA A 277 -22.30 5.50 -15.59
N GLU A 278 -22.67 6.50 -16.39
CA GLU A 278 -22.64 6.40 -17.85
C GLU A 278 -21.22 6.21 -18.38
N THR A 279 -20.29 7.00 -17.86
CA THR A 279 -18.85 6.91 -18.21
C THR A 279 -18.25 5.59 -17.75
N GLN A 280 -18.64 5.07 -16.56
CA GLN A 280 -18.21 3.75 -16.08
C GLN A 280 -18.58 2.64 -17.07
N THR A 281 -19.77 2.70 -17.66
CA THR A 281 -20.24 1.72 -18.66
C THR A 281 -19.38 1.73 -19.92
N ARG A 282 -18.99 2.92 -20.40
CA ARG A 282 -18.10 3.06 -21.56
C ARG A 282 -16.68 2.63 -21.24
N LEU A 283 -16.17 3.00 -20.07
CA LEU A 283 -14.85 2.57 -19.61
C LEU A 283 -14.74 1.05 -19.55
N LEU A 284 -15.76 0.37 -19.01
CA LEU A 284 -15.81 -1.09 -18.96
C LEU A 284 -15.68 -1.70 -20.36
N ARG A 285 -16.36 -1.12 -21.36
CA ARG A 285 -16.28 -1.59 -22.74
C ARG A 285 -14.86 -1.47 -23.31
N VAL A 286 -14.19 -0.33 -23.08
CA VAL A 286 -12.78 -0.17 -23.51
C VAL A 286 -11.87 -1.18 -22.83
N LEU A 287 -12.05 -1.42 -21.53
CA LEU A 287 -11.25 -2.39 -20.78
C LEU A 287 -11.50 -3.84 -21.24
N SER A 288 -12.70 -4.15 -21.74
CA SER A 288 -13.07 -5.50 -22.18
C SER A 288 -12.71 -5.77 -23.62
N ASP A 289 -13.05 -4.84 -24.51
CA ASP A 289 -13.02 -5.05 -25.96
C ASP A 289 -11.84 -4.32 -26.63
N GLY A 290 -11.22 -3.35 -25.95
CA GLY A 290 -10.18 -2.48 -26.52
C GLY A 290 -10.73 -1.49 -27.54
N GLU A 291 -12.06 -1.25 -27.54
CA GLU A 291 -12.74 -0.41 -28.52
C GLU A 291 -13.72 0.56 -27.86
N PHE A 292 -13.90 1.72 -28.47
CA PHE A 292 -14.92 2.69 -28.06
C PHE A 292 -15.42 3.52 -29.24
N TYR A 293 -16.45 4.34 -28.99
CA TYR A 293 -16.98 5.32 -29.93
C TYR A 293 -16.83 6.72 -29.36
N ARG A 294 -16.48 7.69 -30.17
CA ARG A 294 -16.55 9.11 -29.78
C ARG A 294 -17.99 9.50 -29.45
N VAL A 295 -18.17 10.52 -28.64
CA VAL A 295 -19.49 11.07 -28.36
C VAL A 295 -20.11 11.57 -29.65
N GLY A 296 -21.33 11.09 -29.99
CA GLY A 296 -22.02 11.39 -31.27
C GLY A 296 -21.46 10.66 -32.49
N GLY A 297 -20.45 9.79 -32.33
CA GLY A 297 -19.87 9.00 -33.41
C GLY A 297 -20.42 7.58 -33.52
N THR A 298 -20.33 6.99 -34.71
CA THR A 298 -20.74 5.60 -34.99
C THR A 298 -19.57 4.70 -35.38
N THR A 299 -18.37 5.26 -35.55
CA THR A 299 -17.17 4.52 -35.93
C THR A 299 -16.47 4.01 -34.69
N SER A 300 -16.22 2.68 -34.61
CA SER A 300 -15.43 2.06 -33.53
C SER A 300 -13.95 2.42 -33.69
N ILE A 301 -13.32 2.78 -32.59
CA ILE A 301 -11.89 3.12 -32.51
C ILE A 301 -11.24 2.08 -31.61
N LYS A 302 -10.23 1.37 -32.14
CA LYS A 302 -9.43 0.41 -31.39
C LYS A 302 -8.24 1.10 -30.74
N VAL A 303 -7.98 0.76 -29.49
CA VAL A 303 -6.84 1.27 -28.73
C VAL A 303 -6.21 0.16 -27.88
N ASP A 304 -4.91 0.26 -27.71
CA ASP A 304 -4.14 -0.55 -26.76
C ASP A 304 -3.58 0.37 -25.67
N VAL A 305 -4.26 0.44 -24.53
CA VAL A 305 -3.91 1.35 -23.44
C VAL A 305 -3.79 0.58 -22.13
N ARG A 306 -2.66 0.74 -21.43
CA ARG A 306 -2.54 0.28 -20.03
C ARG A 306 -3.28 1.25 -19.12
N ILE A 307 -4.14 0.73 -18.24
CA ILE A 307 -4.88 1.56 -17.28
C ILE A 307 -4.24 1.45 -15.90
N ILE A 308 -3.98 2.61 -15.30
CA ILE A 308 -3.67 2.73 -13.88
C ILE A 308 -4.76 3.62 -13.29
N ALA A 309 -5.50 3.13 -12.28
CA ALA A 309 -6.54 3.88 -11.61
C ALA A 309 -6.13 4.19 -10.18
N ALA A 310 -6.54 5.35 -9.66
CA ALA A 310 -6.29 5.73 -8.28
C ALA A 310 -7.56 6.30 -7.62
N THR A 311 -7.69 6.08 -6.31
CA THR A 311 -8.77 6.67 -5.51
C THR A 311 -8.40 6.71 -4.03
N HIS A 312 -8.99 7.65 -3.30
CA HIS A 312 -8.99 7.66 -1.84
C HIS A 312 -10.26 7.02 -1.26
N GLN A 313 -11.27 6.77 -2.08
CA GLN A 313 -12.57 6.24 -1.65
C GLN A 313 -12.52 4.71 -1.55
N ASN A 314 -13.41 4.15 -0.73
CA ASN A 314 -13.64 2.73 -0.66
C ASN A 314 -14.59 2.31 -1.78
N LEU A 315 -14.04 1.71 -2.86
CA LEU A 315 -14.84 1.30 -4.03
C LEU A 315 -15.81 0.18 -3.70
N GLU A 316 -15.50 -0.72 -2.76
CA GLU A 316 -16.41 -1.76 -2.30
C GLU A 316 -17.70 -1.16 -1.73
N SER A 317 -17.56 -0.16 -0.86
CA SER A 317 -18.72 0.57 -0.34
C SER A 317 -19.51 1.31 -1.41
N LEU A 318 -18.84 1.86 -2.43
CA LEU A 318 -19.51 2.49 -3.57
C LEU A 318 -20.27 1.45 -4.43
N VAL A 319 -19.76 0.24 -4.57
CA VAL A 319 -20.45 -0.87 -5.24
C VAL A 319 -21.71 -1.28 -4.46
N GLU A 320 -21.61 -1.43 -3.14
CA GLU A 320 -22.76 -1.72 -2.27
C GLU A 320 -23.86 -0.65 -2.34
N GLN A 321 -23.46 0.62 -2.49
CA GLN A 321 -24.36 1.77 -2.67
C GLN A 321 -24.87 1.95 -4.11
N HIS A 322 -24.49 1.09 -5.05
CA HIS A 322 -24.80 1.18 -6.48
C HIS A 322 -24.29 2.49 -7.15
N LEU A 323 -23.29 3.14 -6.57
CA LEU A 323 -22.63 4.34 -7.14
C LEU A 323 -21.46 3.95 -8.05
N PHE A 324 -20.90 2.76 -7.87
CA PHE A 324 -19.87 2.20 -8.72
C PHE A 324 -20.29 0.80 -9.21
N ARG A 325 -20.02 0.49 -10.46
CA ARG A 325 -20.41 -0.79 -11.07
C ARG A 325 -19.48 -1.91 -10.60
N GLU A 326 -20.05 -3.03 -10.21
CA GLU A 326 -19.31 -4.21 -9.74
C GLU A 326 -18.42 -4.81 -10.85
N ASP A 327 -18.94 -4.88 -12.09
CA ASP A 327 -18.20 -5.42 -13.24
C ASP A 327 -16.95 -4.57 -13.58
N LEU A 328 -17.06 -3.25 -13.51
CA LEU A 328 -15.92 -2.33 -13.69
C LEU A 328 -14.92 -2.46 -12.54
N PHE A 329 -15.41 -2.55 -11.29
CA PHE A 329 -14.56 -2.75 -10.13
C PHE A 329 -13.68 -3.99 -10.30
N HIS A 330 -14.25 -5.15 -10.65
CA HIS A 330 -13.49 -6.38 -10.87
C HIS A 330 -12.50 -6.27 -12.04
N ARG A 331 -12.79 -5.49 -13.06
CA ARG A 331 -11.89 -5.29 -14.20
C ARG A 331 -10.71 -4.38 -13.89
N LEU A 332 -10.89 -3.39 -13.00
CA LEU A 332 -9.84 -2.47 -12.54
C LEU A 332 -9.01 -3.08 -11.41
N ASN A 333 -9.66 -3.81 -10.49
CA ASN A 333 -9.05 -4.33 -9.26
C ASN A 333 -8.35 -5.68 -9.49
N VAL A 334 -7.49 -5.76 -10.51
CA VAL A 334 -6.66 -6.96 -10.76
C VAL A 334 -5.50 -7.02 -9.77
N ILE A 335 -4.80 -5.91 -9.61
CA ILE A 335 -3.74 -5.74 -8.60
C ILE A 335 -3.99 -4.43 -7.87
N ARG A 336 -3.94 -4.49 -6.54
CA ARG A 336 -4.12 -3.33 -5.66
C ARG A 336 -2.81 -2.96 -4.99
N ILE A 337 -2.45 -1.68 -5.06
CA ILE A 337 -1.35 -1.09 -4.29
C ILE A 337 -1.97 -0.14 -3.28
N HIS A 338 -1.67 -0.35 -2.00
CA HIS A 338 -2.09 0.56 -0.94
C HIS A 338 -0.91 1.46 -0.54
N ILE A 339 -1.11 2.79 -0.66
CA ILE A 339 -0.10 3.75 -0.21
C ILE A 339 -0.42 4.14 1.23
N PRO A 340 0.51 3.95 2.17
CA PRO A 340 0.31 4.30 3.57
C PRO A 340 0.17 5.81 3.74
N LYS A 341 -0.67 6.23 4.68
CA LYS A 341 -0.75 7.62 5.12
C LYS A 341 0.55 8.04 5.82
N LEU A 342 0.82 9.33 5.88
CA LEU A 342 2.08 9.85 6.39
C LEU A 342 2.29 9.51 7.88
N SER A 343 1.22 9.44 8.67
CA SER A 343 1.26 9.03 10.07
C SER A 343 1.65 7.55 10.28
N ASP A 344 1.53 6.69 9.26
CA ASP A 344 1.92 5.28 9.32
C ASP A 344 3.37 5.05 8.82
N ARG A 345 4.02 6.12 8.34
CA ARG A 345 5.42 6.15 7.88
C ARG A 345 6.18 7.36 8.46
N ARG A 346 6.07 7.54 9.77
CA ARG A 346 6.64 8.70 10.48
C ARG A 346 8.14 8.86 10.30
N GLU A 347 8.84 7.74 10.08
CA GLU A 347 10.29 7.70 9.81
C GLU A 347 10.67 8.45 8.53
N ASP A 348 9.75 8.56 7.56
CA ASP A 348 10.00 9.26 6.30
C ASP A 348 9.84 10.79 6.43
N ILE A 349 9.16 11.28 7.48
CA ILE A 349 8.84 12.71 7.65
C ILE A 349 10.09 13.61 7.61
N PRO A 350 11.19 13.34 8.32
CA PRO A 350 12.37 14.19 8.27
C PRO A 350 12.99 14.25 6.88
N LYS A 351 13.12 13.12 6.19
CA LYS A 351 13.66 13.07 4.83
C LYS A 351 12.81 13.84 3.84
N LEU A 352 11.50 13.64 3.89
CA LEU A 352 10.55 14.40 3.06
C LEU A 352 10.61 15.88 3.34
N ALA A 353 10.68 16.29 4.62
CA ALA A 353 10.79 17.68 5.01
C ALA A 353 12.10 18.31 4.50
N HIS A 354 13.25 17.66 4.66
CA HIS A 354 14.52 18.13 4.13
C HIS A 354 14.49 18.28 2.61
N TYR A 355 13.90 17.31 1.90
CA TYR A 355 13.72 17.38 0.46
C TYR A 355 12.87 18.60 0.05
N PHE A 356 11.70 18.78 0.66
CA PHE A 356 10.81 19.90 0.32
C PHE A 356 11.39 21.27 0.70
N LEU A 357 12.09 21.37 1.83
CA LEU A 357 12.83 22.60 2.19
C LEU A 357 13.90 22.93 1.15
N GLY A 358 14.61 21.91 0.64
CA GLY A 358 15.60 22.10 -0.42
C GLY A 358 14.97 22.52 -1.75
N VAL A 359 13.81 21.95 -2.12
CA VAL A 359 13.05 22.34 -3.32
C VAL A 359 12.52 23.77 -3.18
N ALA A 360 11.87 24.09 -2.05
CA ALA A 360 11.33 25.41 -1.79
C ALA A 360 12.42 26.50 -1.80
N ALA A 361 13.59 26.20 -1.23
CA ALA A 361 14.72 27.12 -1.23
C ALA A 361 15.22 27.42 -2.65
N LYS A 362 15.29 26.40 -3.53
CA LYS A 362 15.67 26.59 -4.94
C LYS A 362 14.63 27.40 -5.70
N GLU A 363 13.33 27.12 -5.51
CA GLU A 363 12.23 27.86 -6.15
C GLU A 363 12.21 29.34 -5.76
N LEU A 364 12.51 29.64 -4.49
CA LEU A 364 12.48 30.99 -3.92
C LEU A 364 13.81 31.73 -4.00
N GLY A 365 14.87 31.05 -4.45
CA GLY A 365 16.23 31.65 -4.52
C GLY A 365 16.84 32.01 -3.14
N THR A 366 16.48 31.23 -2.10
CA THR A 366 16.92 31.43 -0.73
C THR A 366 17.79 30.27 -0.25
N GLU A 367 18.45 30.42 0.91
CA GLU A 367 19.13 29.30 1.56
C GLU A 367 18.13 28.30 2.12
N ALA A 368 18.44 27.00 1.99
CA ALA A 368 17.62 25.96 2.56
C ALA A 368 17.59 26.05 4.08
N LYS A 369 16.39 25.97 4.65
CA LYS A 369 16.18 25.92 6.09
C LYS A 369 16.61 24.56 6.64
N ILE A 370 17.05 24.52 7.89
CA ILE A 370 17.52 23.32 8.60
C ILE A 370 16.61 23.12 9.81
N LEU A 371 15.94 21.98 9.87
CA LEU A 371 15.16 21.60 11.03
C LEU A 371 16.08 21.18 12.18
N ARG A 372 15.79 21.64 13.39
CA ARG A 372 16.48 21.15 14.60
C ARG A 372 15.96 19.78 14.97
N PRO A 373 16.78 18.92 15.62
CA PRO A 373 16.35 17.57 16.00
C PRO A 373 15.06 17.54 16.83
N GLU A 374 14.87 18.53 17.72
CA GLU A 374 13.64 18.63 18.51
C GLU A 374 12.42 18.95 17.63
N THR A 375 12.61 19.76 16.59
CA THR A 375 11.56 20.11 15.61
C THR A 375 11.24 18.92 14.72
N GLU A 376 12.23 18.16 14.28
CA GLU A 376 12.01 16.94 13.50
C GLU A 376 11.20 15.91 14.30
N GLU A 377 11.53 15.68 15.57
CA GLU A 377 10.82 14.75 16.43
C GLU A 377 9.37 15.21 16.70
N HIS A 378 9.18 16.51 16.87
CA HIS A 378 7.85 17.11 16.97
C HIS A 378 7.02 16.84 15.71
N LEU A 379 7.59 17.07 14.50
CA LEU A 379 6.91 16.83 13.23
C LEU A 379 6.52 15.36 13.02
N LYS A 380 7.32 14.41 13.51
CA LYS A 380 6.97 12.97 13.50
C LYS A 380 5.74 12.66 14.36
N GLY A 381 5.52 13.41 15.43
CA GLY A 381 4.38 13.25 16.34
C GLY A 381 3.04 13.72 15.76
N LEU A 382 3.05 14.57 14.74
CA LEU A 382 1.84 15.15 14.15
C LEU A 382 1.02 14.16 13.32
N SER A 383 -0.28 14.41 13.21
CA SER A 383 -1.24 13.51 12.53
C SER A 383 -1.23 13.60 11.00
N TRP A 384 -0.85 14.76 10.44
CA TRP A 384 -0.76 15.04 8.99
C TRP A 384 -1.99 14.61 8.18
N PRO A 385 -3.20 15.13 8.42
CA PRO A 385 -4.43 14.73 7.72
C PRO A 385 -4.37 15.00 6.21
N GLY A 386 -3.56 15.95 5.74
CA GLY A 386 -3.30 16.19 4.32
C GLY A 386 -2.04 15.48 3.78
N ASN A 387 -1.47 14.57 4.57
CA ASN A 387 -0.34 13.73 4.21
C ASN A 387 0.87 14.52 3.65
N VAL A 388 1.53 14.00 2.62
CA VAL A 388 2.73 14.63 2.02
C VAL A 388 2.44 15.99 1.42
N ARG A 389 1.25 16.21 0.86
CA ARG A 389 0.86 17.52 0.33
C ARG A 389 0.82 18.60 1.42
N GLN A 390 0.35 18.25 2.61
CA GLN A 390 0.36 19.16 3.76
C GLN A 390 1.78 19.45 4.23
N LEU A 391 2.64 18.42 4.31
CA LEU A 391 4.05 18.58 4.67
C LEU A 391 4.80 19.44 3.66
N GLU A 392 4.57 19.29 2.37
CA GLU A 392 5.13 20.12 1.31
C GLU A 392 4.74 21.60 1.48
N ASN A 393 3.43 21.87 1.67
CA ASN A 393 2.93 23.22 1.91
C ASN A 393 3.51 23.83 3.19
N PHE A 394 3.62 23.04 4.25
CA PHE A 394 4.28 23.42 5.49
C PHE A 394 5.75 23.81 5.26
N CYS A 395 6.51 23.02 4.52
CA CYS A 395 7.92 23.34 4.21
C CYS A 395 8.05 24.60 3.36
N ARG A 396 7.17 24.83 2.40
CA ARG A 396 7.11 26.09 1.63
C ARG A 396 6.82 27.28 2.54
N TRP A 397 5.86 27.15 3.44
CA TRP A 397 5.52 28.19 4.41
C TRP A 397 6.71 28.52 5.32
N ILE A 398 7.36 27.51 5.90
CA ILE A 398 8.56 27.68 6.74
C ILE A 398 9.69 28.38 5.97
N THR A 399 9.91 28.03 4.72
CA THR A 399 10.97 28.64 3.90
C THR A 399 10.77 30.14 3.75
N VAL A 400 9.50 30.59 3.65
CA VAL A 400 9.15 32.02 3.51
C VAL A 400 9.14 32.75 4.85
N MET A 401 8.56 32.12 5.90
CA MET A 401 8.19 32.81 7.13
C MET A 401 9.26 32.75 8.24
N ALA A 402 10.07 31.68 8.28
CA ALA A 402 11.11 31.57 9.30
C ALA A 402 12.23 32.57 9.04
N SER A 403 12.53 33.41 10.04
CA SER A 403 13.55 34.46 9.92
C SER A 403 14.97 33.92 9.95
N THR A 404 15.21 32.79 10.64
CA THR A 404 16.52 32.17 10.81
C THR A 404 16.70 30.99 9.86
N ARG A 405 17.95 30.56 9.64
CA ARG A 405 18.25 29.36 8.87
C ARG A 405 17.87 28.09 9.62
N GLU A 406 18.06 28.05 10.93
CA GLU A 406 17.65 26.96 11.80
C GLU A 406 16.20 27.18 12.24
N VAL A 407 15.38 26.15 12.12
CA VAL A 407 13.93 26.17 12.43
C VAL A 407 13.71 25.51 13.79
N TYR A 408 13.14 26.26 14.71
CA TYR A 408 12.75 25.82 16.04
C TYR A 408 11.25 25.56 16.11
N ILE A 409 10.77 24.86 17.14
CA ILE A 409 9.33 24.58 17.34
C ILE A 409 8.51 25.89 17.41
N ASN A 410 9.09 26.96 17.98
CA ASN A 410 8.41 28.26 18.06
C ASN A 410 8.27 28.99 16.71
N ASP A 411 8.99 28.58 15.69
CA ASP A 411 8.89 29.13 14.33
C ASP A 411 7.77 28.44 13.52
N LEU A 412 7.17 27.37 14.06
CA LEU A 412 6.11 26.63 13.41
C LEU A 412 4.78 27.43 13.44
N PRO A 413 3.91 27.25 12.43
CA PRO A 413 2.57 27.79 12.49
C PRO A 413 1.82 27.30 13.74
N PRO A 414 0.92 28.13 14.34
CA PRO A 414 0.23 27.78 15.59
C PRO A 414 -0.47 26.40 15.56
N GLU A 415 -1.04 26.03 14.41
CA GLU A 415 -1.72 24.75 14.22
C GLU A 415 -0.76 23.54 14.31
N PHE A 416 0.54 23.72 14.08
CA PHE A 416 1.55 22.67 14.20
C PHE A 416 2.35 22.77 15.51
N ALA A 417 2.45 23.96 16.09
CA ALA A 417 3.16 24.17 17.36
C ALA A 417 2.34 23.66 18.57
N ALA A 418 1.01 23.74 18.51
CA ALA A 418 0.10 23.38 19.61
C ALA A 418 -0.25 21.86 19.65
N GLN A 419 -0.01 21.12 18.58
CA GLN A 419 -0.21 19.67 18.52
C GLN A 419 0.96 18.95 19.20
N THR A 420 1.11 19.09 20.51
CA THR A 420 1.86 18.12 21.32
C THR A 420 1.03 16.86 21.41
N ALA A 421 1.72 15.70 21.52
CA ALA A 421 1.13 14.35 21.56
C ALA A 421 0.25 14.08 22.80
N GLU A 422 -0.64 14.98 23.16
CA GLU A 422 -1.68 14.89 24.16
C GLU A 422 -3.09 14.94 23.52
N ASP A 423 -3.24 14.43 22.30
CA ASP A 423 -4.54 13.95 21.84
C ASP A 423 -4.82 12.63 22.56
N SER A 424 -5.05 12.75 23.84
CA SER A 424 -5.72 11.69 24.62
C SER A 424 -7.08 11.43 23.96
N PRO A 425 -7.54 10.16 23.87
CA PRO A 425 -8.88 9.85 23.38
C PRO A 425 -10.01 10.59 24.10
N ALA A 426 -9.70 11.30 25.18
CA ALA A 426 -10.60 12.17 25.91
C ALA A 426 -10.95 13.45 25.15
N ASP A 427 -10.07 14.02 24.32
CA ASP A 427 -10.30 15.29 23.63
C ASP A 427 -11.03 15.09 22.30
N GLU A 428 -10.80 13.99 21.57
CA GLU A 428 -11.51 13.70 20.32
C GLU A 428 -13.04 13.67 20.47
N TRP A 429 -13.57 13.14 21.59
CA TRP A 429 -15.02 13.08 21.78
C TRP A 429 -15.60 14.42 22.20
N THR A 430 -14.85 15.25 22.96
CA THR A 430 -15.26 16.61 23.33
C THR A 430 -15.28 17.52 22.12
N ASP A 431 -14.31 17.43 21.23
CA ASP A 431 -14.25 18.17 19.97
C ASP A 431 -15.37 17.74 19.01
N ALA A 432 -15.62 16.43 18.89
CA ALA A 432 -16.74 15.90 18.12
C ALA A 432 -18.10 16.42 18.67
N LEU A 433 -18.25 16.48 19.99
CA LEU A 433 -19.43 16.99 20.66
C LEU A 433 -19.58 18.51 20.45
N GLN A 434 -18.51 19.29 20.55
CA GLN A 434 -18.50 20.73 20.28
C GLN A 434 -18.92 21.01 18.83
N ASN A 435 -18.30 20.36 17.86
CA ASN A 435 -18.61 20.50 16.45
C ASN A 435 -20.08 20.12 16.14
N TRP A 436 -20.60 19.08 16.79
CA TRP A 436 -21.98 18.69 16.66
C TRP A 436 -22.92 19.78 17.27
N ALA A 437 -22.60 20.27 18.45
CA ALA A 437 -23.40 21.29 19.14
C ALA A 437 -23.45 22.60 18.36
N ASP A 438 -22.30 23.08 17.86
CA ASP A 438 -22.19 24.26 17.00
C ASP A 438 -23.03 24.12 15.73
N ARG A 439 -23.00 22.98 15.09
CA ARG A 439 -23.82 22.69 13.89
C ARG A 439 -25.30 22.73 14.22
N GLN A 440 -25.74 22.13 15.34
CA GLN A 440 -27.15 22.16 15.75
C GLN A 440 -27.65 23.59 16.08
N LEU A 441 -26.82 24.37 16.78
CA LEU A 441 -27.13 25.75 17.13
C LEU A 441 -27.12 26.67 15.90
N SER A 442 -26.18 26.48 14.98
CA SER A 442 -26.12 27.23 13.71
C SER A 442 -27.31 26.95 12.80
N LEU A 443 -27.94 25.78 12.90
CA LEU A 443 -29.19 25.43 12.22
C LEU A 443 -30.44 26.00 12.94
N GLY A 444 -30.24 26.69 14.04
CA GLY A 444 -31.34 27.30 14.81
C GLY A 444 -32.11 26.32 15.70
N ASN A 445 -31.64 25.11 15.90
CA ASN A 445 -32.28 24.10 16.74
C ASN A 445 -32.21 24.51 18.21
N LYS A 446 -33.36 24.46 18.90
CA LYS A 446 -33.47 24.74 20.35
C LYS A 446 -33.64 23.44 21.12
N GLY A 447 -33.17 23.43 22.38
CA GLY A 447 -33.32 22.25 23.25
C GLY A 447 -32.46 21.05 22.82
N ILE A 448 -31.28 21.30 22.29
CA ILE A 448 -30.38 20.26 21.75
C ILE A 448 -30.03 19.16 22.78
N LEU A 449 -30.03 19.47 24.08
CA LEU A 449 -29.83 18.52 25.17
C LEU A 449 -30.93 17.46 25.27
N ASN A 450 -32.15 17.77 24.81
CA ASN A 450 -33.25 16.79 24.83
C ASN A 450 -32.99 15.58 23.96
N ASN A 451 -32.17 15.76 22.93
CA ASN A 451 -31.74 14.66 22.02
C ASN A 451 -30.35 14.15 22.38
N ALA A 452 -29.42 15.03 22.71
CA ALA A 452 -28.03 14.67 22.99
C ALA A 452 -27.87 13.81 24.26
N THR A 453 -28.55 14.19 25.36
CA THR A 453 -28.42 13.49 26.65
C THR A 453 -28.91 12.04 26.56
N PRO A 454 -30.09 11.72 26.03
CA PRO A 454 -30.53 10.34 25.88
C PRO A 454 -29.62 9.52 24.95
N MET A 455 -29.11 10.12 23.88
CA MET A 455 -28.21 9.44 22.94
C MET A 455 -26.88 9.09 23.59
N PHE A 456 -26.29 10.02 24.35
CA PHE A 456 -25.08 9.82 25.13
C PHE A 456 -25.28 8.71 26.19
N GLU A 457 -26.31 8.81 27.01
CA GLU A 457 -26.61 7.83 28.05
C GLU A 457 -26.83 6.43 27.47
N ARG A 458 -27.57 6.32 26.37
CA ARG A 458 -27.80 5.04 25.67
C ARG A 458 -26.51 4.43 25.19
N THR A 459 -25.64 5.18 24.53
CA THR A 459 -24.35 4.70 24.04
C THR A 459 -23.48 4.18 25.18
N MET A 460 -23.39 4.91 26.28
CA MET A 460 -22.61 4.51 27.45
C MET A 460 -23.17 3.24 28.11
N ILE A 461 -24.49 3.10 28.19
CA ILE A 461 -25.14 1.90 28.75
C ILE A 461 -24.89 0.69 27.86
N ASP A 462 -25.03 0.82 26.52
CA ASP A 462 -24.85 -0.26 25.57
C ASP A 462 -23.40 -0.81 25.62
N ILE A 463 -22.42 0.10 25.68
CA ILE A 463 -21.00 -0.27 25.82
C ILE A 463 -20.73 -0.96 27.17
N ALA A 464 -21.22 -0.42 28.28
CA ALA A 464 -21.03 -1.01 29.60
C ALA A 464 -21.67 -2.40 29.69
N LEU A 465 -22.86 -2.61 29.13
CA LEU A 465 -23.51 -3.92 29.05
C LEU A 465 -22.73 -4.90 28.17
N LYS A 466 -22.15 -4.44 27.08
CA LYS A 466 -21.31 -5.29 26.21
C LYS A 466 -20.06 -5.77 26.97
N HIS A 467 -19.37 -4.88 27.66
CA HIS A 467 -18.18 -5.24 28.47
C HIS A 467 -18.49 -6.17 29.65
N THR A 468 -19.70 -6.10 30.21
CA THR A 468 -20.10 -6.95 31.32
C THR A 468 -20.91 -8.17 30.91
N ALA A 469 -20.97 -8.50 29.60
CA ALA A 469 -21.75 -9.61 29.07
C ALA A 469 -23.24 -9.58 29.54
N GLY A 470 -23.83 -8.39 29.58
CA GLY A 470 -25.24 -8.16 29.96
C GLY A 470 -25.52 -8.11 31.47
N ARG A 471 -24.50 -8.20 32.33
CA ARG A 471 -24.67 -8.17 33.80
C ARG A 471 -24.94 -6.74 34.28
N LYS A 472 -26.22 -6.42 34.51
CA LYS A 472 -26.71 -5.08 34.87
C LYS A 472 -26.09 -4.49 36.14
N ARG A 473 -25.70 -5.31 37.13
CA ARG A 473 -25.06 -4.83 38.34
C ARG A 473 -23.65 -4.32 38.05
N ASP A 474 -22.87 -5.13 37.40
CA ASP A 474 -21.48 -4.80 37.04
C ASP A 474 -21.43 -3.61 36.06
N ALA A 475 -22.40 -3.53 35.11
CA ALA A 475 -22.54 -2.38 34.20
C ALA A 475 -22.88 -1.09 34.94
N ALA A 476 -23.76 -1.15 35.95
CA ALA A 476 -24.08 0.01 36.79
C ALA A 476 -22.85 0.49 37.58
N ASP A 477 -22.09 -0.44 38.15
CA ASP A 477 -20.86 -0.13 38.90
C ASP A 477 -19.79 0.51 37.96
N LEU A 478 -19.62 0.02 36.72
CA LEU A 478 -18.74 0.63 35.72
C LEU A 478 -19.15 2.06 35.32
N LEU A 479 -20.44 2.35 35.26
CA LEU A 479 -20.96 3.66 34.95
C LEU A 479 -21.02 4.63 36.16
N GLY A 480 -20.62 4.15 37.35
CA GLY A 480 -20.74 4.91 38.61
C GLY A 480 -22.19 5.14 39.04
N TRP A 481 -23.12 4.31 38.56
CA TRP A 481 -24.56 4.43 38.87
C TRP A 481 -25.05 3.35 39.82
N GLY A 482 -26.13 3.67 40.52
CA GLY A 482 -26.87 2.65 41.27
C GLY A 482 -27.65 1.73 40.33
N ARG A 483 -27.74 0.41 40.68
CA ARG A 483 -28.49 -0.61 39.91
C ARG A 483 -29.92 -0.16 39.53
N ASN A 484 -30.60 0.58 40.44
CA ASN A 484 -31.96 1.04 40.21
C ASN A 484 -32.01 2.16 39.13
N THR A 485 -30.99 3.01 39.08
CA THR A 485 -30.86 4.08 38.08
C THR A 485 -30.68 3.46 36.68
N LEU A 486 -29.78 2.52 36.51
CA LEU A 486 -29.58 1.82 35.25
C LEU A 486 -30.83 1.07 34.79
N THR A 487 -31.54 0.40 35.71
CA THR A 487 -32.78 -0.33 35.38
C THR A 487 -33.89 0.61 34.94
N ARG A 488 -34.00 1.78 35.57
CA ARG A 488 -34.98 2.83 35.21
C ARG A 488 -34.67 3.39 33.80
N LYS A 489 -33.39 3.73 33.53
CA LYS A 489 -32.95 4.27 32.24
C LYS A 489 -33.18 3.26 31.09
N LEU A 490 -32.89 1.99 31.32
CA LEU A 490 -33.17 0.95 30.31
C LEU A 490 -34.66 0.83 30.01
N LYS A 491 -35.54 1.02 30.97
CA LYS A 491 -37.00 1.03 30.73
C LYS A 491 -37.44 2.29 29.98
N GLU A 492 -36.90 3.44 30.30
CA GLU A 492 -37.15 4.69 29.58
C GLU A 492 -36.78 4.56 28.09
N PHE A 493 -35.61 3.98 27.79
CA PHE A 493 -35.18 3.80 26.39
C PHE A 493 -35.98 2.73 25.65
N ALA A 494 -36.46 1.67 26.30
CA ALA A 494 -37.32 0.68 25.68
C ALA A 494 -38.66 1.27 25.23
N GLN A 495 -39.22 2.20 26.02
CA GLN A 495 -40.49 2.86 25.70
C GLN A 495 -40.36 3.88 24.54
N ILE A 496 -39.17 4.46 24.33
CA ILE A 496 -38.92 5.42 23.24
C ILE A 496 -38.77 4.69 21.89
N THR A 497 -38.44 3.38 21.89
CA THR A 497 -38.24 2.58 20.66
C THR A 497 -39.57 1.97 20.15
N GLU A 498 -40.63 1.99 20.96
CA GLU A 498 -41.95 1.43 20.59
C GLU A 498 -42.97 2.54 20.16
N ASN A 499 -42.59 3.79 20.16
CA ASN A 499 -43.34 4.93 19.61
C ASN A 499 -42.57 5.55 18.40
#